data_4db87bf2aa252f1eb8150617ce444dbb
#
_entry.id   4db87bf2aa252f1eb8150617ce444dbb
#
_cell.length_a   1.000
_cell.length_b   1.000
_cell.length_c   1.000
_cell.angle_alpha   90.00
_cell.angle_beta   90.00
_cell.angle_gamma   90.00
#
_symmetry.space_group_name_H-M   'P 1'
#
loop_
_entity.id
_entity.type
_entity.pdbx_description
1 polymer ?
#
loop_
_entity_poly.entity_id
_entity_poly.type
_entity_poly.pdbx_seq_one_letter_code
_entity_poly.pdbx_strand_id
1 'polypeptide(L)'
;IIFFKSSMKSKISTGTGDCFMNFNSTNETLLLSLKEKIADGDQNSFRQLFHLYSKKLTQFAFAIVKSNDAAREIVDEVFIKIWRNKSSITTIQNLTVYLYTAIKNTSLNYLSARARENMVESFDFFSVQLSDNNSPEKTLINSEMLKKINAAIDQLPPRCKMVFKLVREDGLSYKEVGAI
;
A
#
# COMPACT_ATOMS: atom_id res chain seq x y z
N ILE A 1 -38.36 -18.93 -43.18
CA ILE A 1 -39.00 -17.69 -43.69
C ILE A 1 -38.99 -16.64 -42.59
N ILE A 2 -38.08 -15.62 -42.76
CA ILE A 2 -38.35 -14.19 -42.59
C ILE A 2 -38.49 -13.74 -41.11
N PHE A 3 -37.78 -12.75 -40.56
CA PHE A 3 -37.18 -11.50 -41.00
C PHE A 3 -36.24 -10.93 -39.91
N PHE A 4 -35.16 -10.47 -40.38
CA PHE A 4 -34.27 -9.42 -39.86
C PHE A 4 -35.03 -8.20 -39.29
N LYS A 5 -34.66 -7.70 -38.12
CA LYS A 5 -34.68 -6.25 -37.87
C LYS A 5 -33.61 -5.83 -36.88
N SER A 6 -32.65 -5.23 -37.47
CA SER A 6 -31.67 -4.30 -36.94
C SER A 6 -32.30 -3.27 -36.01
N SER A 7 -31.69 -3.01 -34.87
CA SER A 7 -31.73 -1.69 -34.23
C SER A 7 -30.40 -1.40 -33.57
N MET A 8 -29.60 -0.64 -34.28
CA MET A 8 -28.45 0.10 -33.75
C MET A 8 -28.96 1.05 -32.66
N LYS A 9 -28.55 0.83 -31.43
CA LYS A 9 -28.50 1.86 -30.40
C LYS A 9 -27.03 2.20 -30.13
N SER A 10 -26.61 3.30 -30.69
CA SER A 10 -25.38 4.01 -30.34
C SER A 10 -25.34 4.25 -28.83
N LYS A 11 -24.46 3.55 -28.12
CA LYS A 11 -24.05 3.94 -26.80
C LYS A 11 -22.86 4.89 -26.93
N ILE A 12 -23.10 6.13 -26.64
CA ILE A 12 -22.07 7.12 -26.34
C ILE A 12 -21.35 6.63 -25.10
N SER A 13 -20.16 6.09 -25.28
CA SER A 13 -19.24 5.73 -24.21
C SER A 13 -18.61 7.01 -23.70
N THR A 14 -19.03 7.48 -22.53
CA THR A 14 -18.30 8.48 -21.76
C THR A 14 -17.08 7.79 -21.16
N GLY A 15 -15.96 7.90 -21.88
CA GLY A 15 -14.68 7.29 -21.51
C GLY A 15 -13.98 8.02 -20.40
N THR A 16 -14.25 7.71 -19.15
CA THR A 16 -13.42 8.10 -18.00
C THR A 16 -13.33 7.00 -16.92
N GLY A 17 -13.96 5.83 -17.10
CA GLY A 17 -13.97 4.74 -16.12
C GLY A 17 -12.99 3.58 -16.37
N ASP A 18 -12.60 3.35 -17.62
CA ASP A 18 -11.94 2.09 -17.98
C ASP A 18 -10.43 2.06 -17.79
N CYS A 19 -9.78 3.21 -17.62
CA CYS A 19 -8.32 3.25 -17.44
C CYS A 19 -7.86 2.81 -16.03
N PHE A 20 -8.73 2.92 -15.01
CA PHE A 20 -8.40 2.53 -13.64
C PHE A 20 -8.71 1.06 -13.32
N MET A 21 -9.66 0.42 -14.00
CA MET A 21 -10.00 -0.98 -13.75
C MET A 21 -8.95 -1.97 -14.29
N ASN A 22 -8.24 -1.64 -15.37
CA ASN A 22 -7.23 -2.53 -15.95
C ASN A 22 -5.92 -2.59 -15.14
N PHE A 23 -5.58 -1.58 -14.35
CA PHE A 23 -4.35 -1.59 -13.56
C PHE A 23 -4.44 -2.50 -12.34
N ASN A 24 -5.63 -2.62 -11.74
CA ASN A 24 -5.85 -3.47 -10.58
C ASN A 24 -5.91 -4.97 -10.96
N SER A 25 -6.53 -5.33 -12.08
CA SER A 25 -6.66 -6.73 -12.49
C SER A 25 -5.32 -7.38 -12.85
N THR A 26 -4.40 -6.64 -13.46
CA THR A 26 -3.05 -7.13 -13.79
C THR A 26 -2.22 -7.36 -12.52
N ASN A 27 -2.35 -6.48 -11.52
CA ASN A 27 -1.64 -6.63 -10.25
C ASN A 27 -2.20 -7.80 -9.42
N GLU A 28 -3.50 -8.04 -9.43
CA GLU A 28 -4.12 -9.16 -8.73
C GLU A 28 -3.67 -10.51 -9.30
N THR A 29 -3.65 -10.65 -10.62
CA THR A 29 -3.17 -11.87 -11.29
C THR A 29 -1.70 -12.13 -10.98
N LEU A 30 -0.86 -11.10 -11.01
CA LEU A 30 0.55 -11.20 -10.63
C LEU A 30 0.70 -11.67 -9.17
N LEU A 31 -0.05 -11.06 -8.25
CA LEU A 31 0.02 -11.41 -6.82
C LEU A 31 -0.44 -12.85 -6.57
N LEU A 32 -1.46 -13.33 -7.29
CA LEU A 32 -1.91 -14.73 -7.19
C LEU A 32 -0.79 -15.69 -7.61
N SER A 33 -0.17 -15.46 -8.77
CA SER A 33 0.94 -16.30 -9.24
C SER A 33 2.16 -16.25 -8.31
N LEU A 34 2.46 -15.09 -7.72
CA LEU A 34 3.55 -14.96 -6.74
C LEU A 34 3.23 -15.73 -5.46
N LYS A 35 2.00 -15.69 -4.97
CA LYS A 35 1.58 -16.42 -3.76
C LYS A 35 1.75 -17.93 -3.92
N GLU A 36 1.33 -18.50 -5.06
CA GLU A 36 1.49 -19.92 -5.36
C GLU A 36 2.97 -20.32 -5.37
N LYS A 37 3.80 -19.61 -6.12
CA LYS A 37 5.24 -19.89 -6.19
C LYS A 37 5.97 -19.74 -4.85
N ILE A 38 5.57 -18.73 -4.04
CA ILE A 38 6.14 -18.54 -2.70
C ILE A 38 5.74 -19.70 -1.77
N ALA A 39 4.50 -20.20 -1.87
CA ALA A 39 4.06 -21.36 -1.09
C ALA A 39 4.91 -22.60 -1.40
N ASP A 40 5.30 -22.78 -2.69
CA ASP A 40 6.21 -23.84 -3.14
C ASP A 40 7.68 -23.58 -2.74
N GLY A 41 7.99 -22.41 -2.23
CA GLY A 41 9.32 -22.05 -1.71
C GLY A 41 10.23 -21.35 -2.73
N ASP A 42 9.68 -20.78 -3.80
CA ASP A 42 10.47 -20.01 -4.76
C ASP A 42 10.95 -18.69 -4.15
N GLN A 43 12.27 -18.61 -3.94
CA GLN A 43 12.94 -17.43 -3.39
C GLN A 43 12.88 -16.22 -4.33
N ASN A 44 12.86 -16.45 -5.66
CA ASN A 44 12.82 -15.35 -6.61
C ASN A 44 11.47 -14.64 -6.58
N SER A 45 10.38 -15.38 -6.51
CA SER A 45 9.04 -14.82 -6.34
C SER A 45 8.88 -14.08 -5.01
N PHE A 46 9.48 -14.59 -3.94
CA PHE A 46 9.50 -13.89 -2.65
C PHE A 46 10.31 -12.58 -2.72
N ARG A 47 11.47 -12.59 -3.39
CA ARG A 47 12.26 -11.37 -3.62
C ARG A 47 11.47 -10.33 -4.43
N GLN A 48 10.73 -10.75 -5.45
CA GLN A 48 9.87 -9.85 -6.22
C GLN A 48 8.78 -9.23 -5.35
N LEU A 49 8.12 -10.03 -4.51
CA LEU A 49 7.13 -9.53 -3.56
C LEU A 49 7.74 -8.50 -2.60
N PHE A 50 8.92 -8.78 -2.06
CA PHE A 50 9.65 -7.86 -1.20
C PHE A 50 9.94 -6.52 -1.92
N HIS A 51 10.45 -6.54 -3.14
CA HIS A 51 10.73 -5.33 -3.91
C HIS A 51 9.47 -4.50 -4.22
N LEU A 52 8.34 -5.16 -4.48
CA LEU A 52 7.07 -4.46 -4.76
C LEU A 52 6.54 -3.67 -3.54
N TYR A 53 6.74 -4.21 -2.34
CA TYR A 53 6.09 -3.68 -1.14
C TYR A 53 7.05 -3.01 -0.15
N SER A 54 8.33 -3.38 -0.08
CA SER A 54 9.26 -2.94 0.97
C SER A 54 9.30 -1.43 1.14
N LYS A 55 9.43 -0.67 0.05
CA LYS A 55 9.50 0.80 0.09
C LYS A 55 8.23 1.42 0.69
N LYS A 56 7.06 0.98 0.22
CA LYS A 56 5.76 1.50 0.68
C LYS A 56 5.50 1.15 2.14
N LEU A 57 5.77 -0.10 2.51
CA LEU A 57 5.60 -0.59 3.88
C LEU A 57 6.58 0.07 4.85
N THR A 58 7.82 0.33 4.44
CA THR A 58 8.78 1.08 5.27
C THR A 58 8.33 2.52 5.50
N GLN A 59 7.79 3.19 4.49
CA GLN A 59 7.21 4.53 4.66
C GLN A 59 6.00 4.51 5.60
N PHE A 60 5.16 3.49 5.50
CA PHE A 60 4.01 3.31 6.37
C PHE A 60 4.43 3.03 7.82
N ALA A 61 5.38 2.12 8.04
CA ALA A 61 5.96 1.85 9.36
C ALA A 61 6.62 3.10 9.96
N PHE A 62 7.42 3.83 9.15
CA PHE A 62 8.05 5.08 9.57
C PHE A 62 7.04 6.13 10.02
N ALA A 63 5.89 6.22 9.34
CA ALA A 63 4.82 7.12 9.75
C ALA A 63 4.32 6.83 11.18
N ILE A 64 4.43 5.58 11.64
CA ILE A 64 4.01 5.14 12.97
C ILE A 64 5.16 5.27 13.98
N VAL A 65 6.34 4.68 13.68
CA VAL A 65 7.42 4.54 14.68
C VAL A 65 8.42 5.70 14.69
N LYS A 66 8.42 6.58 13.68
CA LYS A 66 9.28 7.77 13.55
C LYS A 66 10.81 7.49 13.55
N SER A 67 11.19 6.25 13.31
CA SER A 67 12.58 5.83 13.19
C SER A 67 12.75 5.02 11.91
N ASN A 68 13.70 5.41 11.07
CA ASN A 68 13.95 4.70 9.79
C ASN A 68 14.48 3.29 10.04
N ASP A 69 15.34 3.11 11.04
CA ASP A 69 15.94 1.82 11.35
C ASP A 69 14.87 0.87 11.91
N ALA A 70 14.09 1.33 12.90
CA ALA A 70 12.97 0.55 13.42
C ALA A 70 11.92 0.22 12.34
N ALA A 71 11.63 1.16 11.42
CA ALA A 71 10.70 0.91 10.33
C ALA A 71 11.19 -0.20 9.37
N ARG A 72 12.49 -0.23 9.07
CA ARG A 72 13.10 -1.30 8.26
C ARG A 72 13.06 -2.64 8.98
N GLU A 73 13.48 -2.68 10.25
CA GLU A 73 13.45 -3.89 11.08
C GLU A 73 12.05 -4.48 11.15
N ILE A 74 11.01 -3.65 11.33
CA ILE A 74 9.62 -4.09 11.36
C ILE A 74 9.21 -4.71 10.03
N VAL A 75 9.59 -4.10 8.91
CA VAL A 75 9.28 -4.66 7.58
C VAL A 75 9.99 -6.00 7.39
N ASP A 76 11.27 -6.08 7.72
CA ASP A 76 12.06 -7.31 7.60
C ASP A 76 11.48 -8.41 8.49
N GLU A 77 11.09 -8.10 9.72
CA GLU A 77 10.44 -9.05 10.65
C GLU A 77 9.14 -9.63 10.05
N VAL A 78 8.29 -8.76 9.49
CA VAL A 78 7.02 -9.18 8.87
C VAL A 78 7.29 -10.10 7.66
N PHE A 79 8.25 -9.76 6.79
CA PHE A 79 8.60 -10.60 5.65
C PHE A 79 9.23 -11.93 6.07
N ILE A 80 10.06 -11.95 7.11
CA ILE A 80 10.60 -13.20 7.68
C ILE A 80 9.46 -14.08 8.20
N LYS A 81 8.47 -13.52 8.89
CA LYS A 81 7.29 -14.26 9.35
C LYS A 81 6.50 -14.86 8.18
N ILE A 82 6.31 -14.10 7.10
CA ILE A 82 5.64 -14.57 5.89
C ILE A 82 6.43 -15.74 5.26
N TRP A 83 7.76 -15.61 5.15
CA TRP A 83 8.59 -16.68 4.60
C TRP A 83 8.56 -17.96 5.43
N ARG A 84 8.59 -17.82 6.74
CA ARG A 84 8.47 -18.99 7.67
C ARG A 84 7.13 -19.70 7.52
N ASN A 85 6.06 -18.94 7.28
CA ASN A 85 4.70 -19.46 7.13
C ASN A 85 4.24 -19.47 5.66
N LYS A 86 5.16 -19.64 4.71
CA LYS A 86 4.91 -19.51 3.27
C LYS A 86 3.76 -20.36 2.75
N SER A 87 3.54 -21.56 3.31
CA SER A 87 2.44 -22.44 2.92
C SER A 87 1.05 -21.83 3.16
N SER A 88 0.92 -20.94 4.13
CA SER A 88 -0.36 -20.28 4.43
C SER A 88 -0.60 -19.00 3.60
N ILE A 89 0.36 -18.54 2.79
CA ILE A 89 0.22 -17.31 2.00
C ILE A 89 -0.92 -17.39 0.98
N THR A 90 -1.22 -18.59 0.49
CA THR A 90 -2.29 -18.84 -0.48
C THR A 90 -3.69 -18.66 0.12
N THR A 91 -3.84 -18.87 1.44
CA THR A 91 -5.12 -18.69 2.14
C THR A 91 -5.48 -17.23 2.39
N ILE A 92 -4.51 -16.31 2.25
CA ILE A 92 -4.70 -14.88 2.45
C ILE A 92 -5.47 -14.33 1.24
N GLN A 93 -6.70 -13.87 1.43
CA GLN A 93 -7.51 -13.31 0.35
C GLN A 93 -6.88 -12.06 -0.23
N ASN A 94 -6.66 -11.03 0.59
CA ASN A 94 -6.03 -9.77 0.17
C ASN A 94 -4.66 -9.61 0.84
N LEU A 95 -3.61 -9.91 0.08
CA LEU A 95 -2.24 -9.86 0.58
C LEU A 95 -1.82 -8.42 0.93
N THR A 96 -2.28 -7.43 0.18
CA THR A 96 -1.95 -6.02 0.45
C THR A 96 -2.48 -5.59 1.80
N VAL A 97 -3.77 -5.81 2.07
CA VAL A 97 -4.39 -5.48 3.37
C VAL A 97 -3.69 -6.24 4.51
N TYR A 98 -3.39 -7.52 4.29
CA TYR A 98 -2.68 -8.33 5.27
C TYR A 98 -1.32 -7.73 5.64
N LEU A 99 -0.53 -7.33 4.63
CA LEU A 99 0.80 -6.73 4.83
C LEU A 99 0.70 -5.43 5.64
N TYR A 100 -0.18 -4.51 5.25
CA TYR A 100 -0.37 -3.25 5.99
C TYR A 100 -0.85 -3.48 7.42
N THR A 101 -1.77 -4.41 7.63
CA THR A 101 -2.25 -4.77 8.98
C THR A 101 -1.13 -5.38 9.83
N ALA A 102 -0.32 -6.27 9.25
CA ALA A 102 0.81 -6.87 9.95
C ALA A 102 1.85 -5.82 10.36
N ILE A 103 2.19 -4.89 9.43
CA ILE A 103 3.11 -3.78 9.73
C ILE A 103 2.56 -2.88 10.81
N LYS A 104 1.27 -2.48 10.73
CA LYS A 104 0.63 -1.67 11.77
C LYS A 104 0.74 -2.33 13.13
N ASN A 105 0.35 -3.60 13.24
CA ASN A 105 0.36 -4.32 14.51
C ASN A 105 1.77 -4.48 15.06
N THR A 106 2.75 -4.83 14.23
CA THR A 106 4.16 -4.94 14.65
C THR A 106 4.71 -3.58 15.09
N SER A 107 4.38 -2.49 14.38
CA SER A 107 4.75 -1.12 14.77
C SER A 107 4.17 -0.70 16.11
N LEU A 108 2.90 -1.03 16.37
CA LEU A 108 2.25 -0.74 17.65
C LEU A 108 2.88 -1.54 18.81
N ASN A 109 3.19 -2.82 18.56
CA ASN A 109 3.88 -3.66 19.55
C ASN A 109 5.28 -3.10 19.87
N TYR A 110 6.03 -2.67 18.86
CA TYR A 110 7.33 -2.02 19.02
C TYR A 110 7.22 -0.76 19.90
N LEU A 111 6.26 0.12 19.64
CA LEU A 111 6.04 1.33 20.43
C LEU A 111 5.62 0.99 21.86
N SER A 112 4.77 -0.02 22.06
CA SER A 112 4.34 -0.46 23.38
C SER A 112 5.49 -1.05 24.19
N ALA A 113 6.39 -1.81 23.57
CA ALA A 113 7.60 -2.33 24.22
C ALA A 113 8.52 -1.19 24.63
N ARG A 114 8.78 -0.24 23.72
CA ARG A 114 9.64 0.90 23.98
C ARG A 114 9.07 1.85 25.07
N ALA A 115 7.74 2.02 25.11
CA ALA A 115 7.10 2.81 26.17
C ALA A 115 7.24 2.17 27.56
N ARG A 116 7.31 0.84 27.63
CA ARG A 116 7.57 0.13 28.90
C ARG A 116 9.02 0.26 29.36
N GLU A 117 9.96 0.31 28.41
CA GLU A 117 11.38 0.49 28.69
C GLU A 117 11.70 1.94 29.10
N ASN A 118 11.03 2.91 28.46
CA ASN A 118 11.18 4.33 28.74
C ASN A 118 9.97 4.81 29.57
N MET A 119 10.07 4.75 30.88
CA MET A 119 9.01 5.20 31.81
C MET A 119 8.77 6.72 31.83
N VAL A 120 9.08 7.45 30.77
CA VAL A 120 8.80 8.90 30.62
C VAL A 120 8.64 9.22 29.14
N GLU A 121 7.43 9.41 28.70
CA GLU A 121 6.96 10.42 27.74
C GLU A 121 5.58 10.06 27.24
N SER A 122 4.62 10.95 27.46
CA SER A 122 3.27 10.85 26.92
C SER A 122 3.33 10.87 25.39
N PHE A 123 3.00 9.75 24.77
CA PHE A 123 3.03 9.57 23.34
C PHE A 123 1.83 10.27 22.68
N ASP A 124 2.11 11.37 21.99
CA ASP A 124 1.18 11.93 21.01
C ASP A 124 1.24 11.07 19.72
N PHE A 125 0.28 10.16 19.59
CA PHE A 125 0.26 9.04 18.64
C PHE A 125 0.23 9.47 17.16
N PHE A 126 0.11 10.74 16.82
CA PHE A 126 -0.27 11.19 15.48
C PHE A 126 0.48 12.39 14.89
N SER A 127 1.69 12.67 15.28
CA SER A 127 2.49 13.65 14.52
C SER A 127 3.20 12.97 13.33
N VAL A 128 2.47 12.68 12.27
CA VAL A 128 3.02 12.06 11.05
C VAL A 128 3.68 13.11 10.18
N GLN A 129 4.99 13.22 10.21
CA GLN A 129 5.74 13.87 9.15
C GLN A 129 6.10 12.82 8.08
N LEU A 130 5.39 12.85 6.97
CA LEU A 130 5.74 12.08 5.79
C LEU A 130 6.79 12.88 5.03
N SER A 131 8.06 12.51 5.13
CA SER A 131 9.09 13.08 4.28
C SER A 131 8.93 12.50 2.86
N ASP A 132 8.61 13.36 1.89
CA ASP A 132 8.68 13.02 0.48
C ASP A 132 10.15 12.86 0.08
N ASN A 133 10.55 11.61 -0.20
CA ASN A 133 11.73 11.38 -1.02
C ASN A 133 11.30 11.53 -2.49
N ASN A 134 11.31 12.76 -3.00
CA ASN A 134 11.15 13.06 -4.40
C ASN A 134 12.27 12.36 -5.20
N SER A 135 11.88 11.43 -6.06
CA SER A 135 12.70 11.00 -7.18
C SER A 135 12.76 12.12 -8.23
N PRO A 136 13.94 12.53 -8.73
CA PRO A 136 14.08 13.74 -9.55
C PRO A 136 13.71 13.60 -11.03
N GLU A 137 12.94 12.62 -11.44
CA GLU A 137 12.60 12.40 -12.84
C GLU A 137 11.10 12.47 -13.12
N LYS A 138 10.53 13.66 -13.17
CA LYS A 138 9.37 13.97 -14.03
C LYS A 138 9.26 15.46 -14.34
N THR A 139 9.83 15.82 -15.47
CA THR A 139 9.41 16.76 -16.53
C THR A 139 8.61 18.02 -16.15
N LEU A 140 9.19 19.10 -16.48
CA LEU A 140 9.00 20.57 -16.40
C LEU A 140 7.61 21.18 -16.66
N ILE A 141 6.55 20.48 -17.03
CA ILE A 141 5.29 21.11 -17.47
C ILE A 141 4.20 21.14 -16.38
N ASN A 142 4.36 20.39 -15.29
CA ASN A 142 3.36 20.32 -14.21
C ASN A 142 3.89 20.70 -12.82
N SER A 143 5.06 21.35 -12.74
CA SER A 143 5.74 21.54 -11.45
C SER A 143 4.98 22.43 -10.46
N GLU A 144 4.29 23.48 -10.94
CA GLU A 144 3.54 24.38 -10.05
C GLU A 144 2.24 23.76 -9.55
N MET A 145 1.51 23.06 -10.42
CA MET A 145 0.27 22.40 -10.05
C MET A 145 0.53 21.23 -9.10
N LEU A 146 1.57 20.44 -9.37
CA LEU A 146 2.02 19.37 -8.47
C LEU A 146 2.50 19.89 -7.12
N LYS A 147 3.22 21.02 -7.10
CA LYS A 147 3.63 21.68 -5.85
C LYS A 147 2.41 22.15 -5.05
N LYS A 148 1.40 22.73 -5.69
CA LYS A 148 0.16 23.16 -5.02
C LYS A 148 -0.62 21.94 -4.46
N ILE A 149 -0.71 20.85 -5.22
CA ILE A 149 -1.37 19.62 -4.78
C ILE A 149 -0.62 19.02 -3.58
N ASN A 150 0.70 18.90 -3.67
CA ASN A 150 1.51 18.36 -2.57
C ASN A 150 1.41 19.24 -1.32
N ALA A 151 1.47 20.57 -1.48
CA ALA A 151 1.28 21.47 -0.38
C ALA A 151 -0.11 21.34 0.30
N ALA A 152 -1.16 21.14 -0.50
CA ALA A 152 -2.50 20.88 0.03
C ALA A 152 -2.59 19.53 0.77
N ILE A 153 -1.93 18.48 0.24
CA ILE A 153 -1.83 17.18 0.91
C ILE A 153 -1.05 17.30 2.21
N ASP A 154 0.00 18.13 2.23
CA ASP A 154 0.83 18.34 3.43
C ASP A 154 0.08 19.05 4.56
N GLN A 155 -0.95 19.82 4.24
CA GLN A 155 -1.84 20.47 5.21
C GLN A 155 -2.88 19.51 5.80
N LEU A 156 -3.05 18.29 5.26
CA LEU A 156 -4.00 17.33 5.80
C LEU A 156 -3.56 16.84 7.19
N PRO A 157 -4.53 16.61 8.11
CA PRO A 157 -4.24 15.91 9.35
C PRO A 157 -3.55 14.56 9.08
N PRO A 158 -2.63 14.13 9.93
CA PRO A 158 -1.79 12.95 9.69
C PRO A 158 -2.56 11.68 9.31
N ARG A 159 -3.70 11.43 9.96
CA ARG A 159 -4.58 10.29 9.64
C ARG A 159 -5.17 10.41 8.23
N CYS A 160 -5.66 11.59 7.87
CA CYS A 160 -6.23 11.84 6.55
C CYS A 160 -5.16 11.70 5.44
N LYS A 161 -3.95 12.18 5.69
CA LYS A 161 -2.81 12.04 4.79
C LYS A 161 -2.44 10.56 4.56
N MET A 162 -2.46 9.75 5.63
CA MET A 162 -2.22 8.30 5.52
C MET A 162 -3.31 7.60 4.71
N VAL A 163 -4.58 7.87 5.01
CA VAL A 163 -5.72 7.33 4.23
C VAL A 163 -5.62 7.74 2.77
N PHE A 164 -5.31 9.01 2.49
CA PHE A 164 -5.14 9.50 1.13
C PHE A 164 -4.05 8.72 0.36
N LYS A 165 -2.89 8.49 0.99
CA LYS A 165 -1.80 7.71 0.38
C LYS A 165 -2.23 6.27 0.09
N LEU A 166 -2.81 5.58 1.06
CA LEU A 166 -3.25 4.20 0.88
C LEU A 166 -4.29 4.05 -0.25
N VAL A 167 -5.22 4.99 -0.35
CA VAL A 167 -6.24 4.97 -1.42
C VAL A 167 -5.65 5.38 -2.76
N ARG A 168 -4.87 6.48 -2.80
CA ARG A 168 -4.43 7.08 -4.06
C ARG A 168 -3.18 6.42 -4.64
N GLU A 169 -2.20 6.10 -3.82
CA GLU A 169 -0.90 5.55 -4.25
C GLU A 169 -0.92 4.02 -4.28
N ASP A 170 -1.58 3.39 -3.31
CA ASP A 170 -1.62 1.92 -3.17
C ASP A 170 -2.87 1.29 -3.75
N GLY A 171 -3.86 2.11 -4.15
CA GLY A 171 -5.07 1.66 -4.82
C GLY A 171 -6.04 0.91 -3.91
N LEU A 172 -5.91 1.05 -2.59
CA LEU A 172 -6.81 0.43 -1.63
C LEU A 172 -8.18 1.12 -1.63
N SER A 173 -9.23 0.35 -1.51
CA SER A 173 -10.58 0.88 -1.28
C SER A 173 -10.71 1.43 0.14
N TYR A 174 -11.64 2.35 0.36
CA TYR A 174 -11.93 2.88 1.70
C TYR A 174 -12.30 1.78 2.71
N LYS A 175 -12.96 0.71 2.25
CA LYS A 175 -13.31 -0.45 3.08
C LYS A 175 -12.05 -1.20 3.54
N GLU A 176 -11.09 -1.38 2.65
CA GLU A 176 -9.80 -2.04 2.95
C GLU A 176 -8.95 -1.18 3.89
N VAL A 177 -8.91 0.14 3.67
CA VAL A 177 -8.21 1.06 4.59
C VAL A 177 -8.86 1.07 5.97
N GLY A 178 -10.20 0.95 6.04
CA GLY A 178 -10.92 0.81 7.31
C GLY A 178 -10.65 -0.49 8.07
N ALA A 179 -10.17 -1.52 7.37
CA ALA A 179 -9.77 -2.80 7.96
C ALA A 179 -8.31 -2.80 8.45
N ILE A 180 -7.49 -1.86 7.97
CA ILE A 180 -6.11 -1.63 8.42
C ILE A 180 -6.10 -0.79 9.70
#